data_219f977a94429c818a315c773b8f9c68
#
_entry.id   219f977a94429c818a315c773b8f9c68
#
_cell.length_a   1.000
_cell.length_b   1.000
_cell.length_c   1.000
_cell.angle_alpha   90.00
_cell.angle_beta   90.00
_cell.angle_gamma   90.00
#
_symmetry.space_group_name_H-M   'P 1'
#
loop_
_entity.id
_entity.type
_entity.pdbx_description
1 polymer ?
#
loop_
_entity_poly.entity_id
_entity_poly.type
_entity_poly.pdbx_seq_one_letter_code
_entity_poly.pdbx_strand_id
1 'polypeptide(L)'
;MVELSVIIPNRNSIFTTKTINDVLKNAGCEVEVIVNVDEKWPTPLVEDARVHYIHPPMPIGMRQGINNCVKLAKGKYIMKTDDHCAFGENFGRILIDNHKENNWVQIPRRYALDAENWKREERTDDKYPIDYMYTDFPRKGKDNDDGTHGVEWRERRNDRMALEFDIDETPSIQGSCWFMTKDYFENFLGGMHEEIYGQFSQESQEICFKTWLGGGKVMVNKKTWYAHLHKGKIYGRMYQMPAKVADHDSLSASHWLNNEEPNMIHDFAWFINEKFPNMPGWPSDWELQIREMGWIK
;
A
#
# COMPACT_ATOMS: atom_id res chain seq x y z
N MET A 1 8.73 24.79 5.79
CA MET A 1 7.64 24.40 4.85
C MET A 1 7.52 22.88 4.90
N VAL A 2 6.30 22.34 5.06
CA VAL A 2 6.10 20.87 5.13
C VAL A 2 6.59 20.20 3.85
N GLU A 3 7.43 19.19 4.00
CA GLU A 3 7.95 18.39 2.88
C GLU A 3 7.14 17.12 2.68
N LEU A 4 6.76 16.45 3.79
CA LEU A 4 6.04 15.18 3.82
C LEU A 4 4.76 15.27 4.64
N SER A 5 3.62 14.88 4.07
CA SER A 5 2.38 14.67 4.78
C SER A 5 2.14 13.17 4.95
N VAL A 6 2.13 12.69 6.19
CA VAL A 6 1.82 11.29 6.50
C VAL A 6 0.33 11.12 6.75
N ILE A 7 -0.29 10.26 5.97
CA ILE A 7 -1.74 9.99 5.96
C ILE A 7 -2.04 8.71 6.75
N ILE A 8 -2.88 8.81 7.77
CA ILE A 8 -3.25 7.66 8.60
C ILE A 8 -4.78 7.48 8.58
N PRO A 9 -5.33 6.57 7.77
CA PRO A 9 -6.71 6.15 7.92
C PRO A 9 -6.83 5.31 9.21
N ASN A 10 -7.56 5.82 10.19
CA ASN A 10 -7.74 5.16 11.48
C ASN A 10 -9.20 4.73 11.67
N ARG A 11 -9.39 3.49 12.13
CA ARG A 11 -10.69 2.99 12.60
C ARG A 11 -10.52 2.12 13.84
N ASN A 12 -10.79 2.70 15.00
CA ASN A 12 -10.81 2.02 16.30
C ASN A 12 -9.49 1.39 16.76
N SER A 13 -8.35 1.77 16.21
CA SER A 13 -7.06 1.18 16.56
C SER A 13 -6.52 1.74 17.89
N ILE A 14 -6.01 0.87 18.74
CA ILE A 14 -5.32 1.23 19.97
C ILE A 14 -3.85 1.63 19.74
N PHE A 15 -3.36 1.48 18.52
CA PHE A 15 -1.95 1.71 18.18
C PHE A 15 -1.69 3.07 17.53
N THR A 16 -2.72 3.78 17.13
CA THR A 16 -2.62 5.04 16.37
C THR A 16 -1.70 6.06 17.03
N THR A 17 -1.83 6.26 18.33
CA THR A 17 -0.97 7.17 19.10
C THR A 17 0.51 6.78 19.02
N LYS A 18 0.82 5.49 19.13
CA LYS A 18 2.20 4.99 18.99
C LYS A 18 2.74 5.24 17.58
N THR A 19 1.94 4.98 16.54
CA THR A 19 2.31 5.23 15.14
C THR A 19 2.57 6.71 14.89
N ILE A 20 1.70 7.62 15.36
CA ILE A 20 1.88 9.06 15.20
C ILE A 20 3.21 9.51 15.85
N ASN A 21 3.45 9.10 17.09
CA ASN A 21 4.69 9.47 17.81
C ASN A 21 5.93 8.92 17.11
N ASP A 22 5.86 7.71 16.57
CA ASP A 22 6.96 7.10 15.82
C ASP A 22 7.28 7.88 14.53
N VAL A 23 6.26 8.26 13.77
CA VAL A 23 6.40 9.12 12.59
C VAL A 23 7.05 10.45 12.96
N LEU A 24 6.52 11.16 13.97
CA LEU A 24 7.05 12.47 14.39
C LEU A 24 8.50 12.42 14.84
N LYS A 25 8.91 11.29 15.45
CA LYS A 25 10.26 11.06 15.93
C LYS A 25 11.24 10.73 14.81
N ASN A 26 10.81 9.90 13.85
CA ASN A 26 11.73 9.23 12.93
C ASN A 26 11.70 9.78 11.48
N ALA A 27 10.86 10.77 11.16
CA ALA A 27 10.71 11.25 9.77
C ALA A 27 12.00 11.84 9.19
N GLY A 28 12.81 12.57 9.96
CA GLY A 28 14.05 13.19 9.49
C GLY A 28 13.86 14.35 8.50
N CYS A 29 12.62 14.86 8.36
CA CYS A 29 12.25 15.96 7.47
C CYS A 29 11.12 16.79 8.09
N GLU A 30 10.75 17.91 7.46
CA GLU A 30 9.59 18.71 7.86
C GLU A 30 8.30 17.93 7.57
N VAL A 31 7.72 17.33 8.62
CA VAL A 31 6.58 16.40 8.51
C VAL A 31 5.33 16.96 9.19
N GLU A 32 4.18 16.68 8.61
CA GLU A 32 2.88 16.72 9.28
C GLU A 32 2.22 15.33 9.23
N VAL A 33 1.34 15.06 10.18
CA VAL A 33 0.55 13.84 10.24
C VAL A 33 -0.93 14.20 10.17
N ILE A 34 -1.66 13.59 9.24
CA ILE A 34 -3.09 13.82 9.05
C ILE A 34 -3.82 12.49 9.27
N VAL A 35 -4.65 12.45 10.29
CA VAL A 35 -5.37 11.25 10.72
C VAL A 35 -6.85 11.40 10.39
N ASN A 36 -7.38 10.50 9.56
CA ASN A 36 -8.82 10.35 9.42
C ASN A 36 -9.34 9.40 10.50
N VAL A 37 -10.12 9.94 11.43
CA VAL A 37 -10.71 9.19 12.55
C VAL A 37 -12.08 8.70 12.15
N ASP A 38 -12.17 7.43 11.76
CA ASP A 38 -13.39 6.83 11.19
C ASP A 38 -14.19 6.04 12.24
N GLU A 39 -14.46 6.59 13.37
CA GLU A 39 -15.34 6.21 14.50
C GLU A 39 -14.78 6.72 15.83
N LYS A 40 -13.89 5.94 16.50
CA LYS A 40 -13.38 6.28 17.82
C LYS A 40 -12.09 7.07 17.75
N TRP A 41 -12.01 8.11 18.55
CA TRP A 41 -10.79 8.86 18.73
C TRP A 41 -9.65 8.00 19.29
N PRO A 42 -8.41 8.17 18.81
CA PRO A 42 -7.26 7.54 19.43
C PRO A 42 -7.07 8.03 20.87
N THR A 43 -6.62 7.13 21.74
CA THR A 43 -6.44 7.45 23.15
C THR A 43 -5.06 6.94 23.61
N PRO A 44 -4.21 7.83 24.20
CA PRO A 44 -4.40 9.28 24.30
C PRO A 44 -4.29 9.99 22.93
N LEU A 45 -4.86 11.18 22.81
CA LEU A 45 -4.59 12.05 21.65
C LEU A 45 -3.14 12.54 21.66
N VAL A 46 -2.56 12.70 20.49
CA VAL A 46 -1.26 13.39 20.35
C VAL A 46 -1.53 14.88 20.11
N GLU A 47 -1.20 15.69 21.10
CA GLU A 47 -1.30 17.15 21.05
C GLU A 47 0.02 17.75 20.55
N ASP A 48 0.21 17.76 19.24
CA ASP A 48 1.37 18.36 18.56
C ASP A 48 0.87 19.21 17.39
N ALA A 49 1.43 20.39 17.19
CA ALA A 49 1.01 21.31 16.13
C ALA A 49 1.15 20.74 14.71
N ARG A 50 1.90 19.68 14.55
CA ARG A 50 2.08 18.95 13.27
C ARG A 50 1.02 17.87 13.04
N VAL A 51 0.14 17.60 14.01
CA VAL A 51 -0.87 16.53 13.93
C VAL A 51 -2.25 17.13 13.71
N HIS A 52 -2.91 16.68 12.65
CA HIS A 52 -4.24 17.13 12.25
C HIS A 52 -5.22 15.96 12.25
N TYR A 53 -6.38 16.13 12.84
CA TYR A 53 -7.43 15.11 12.88
C TYR A 53 -8.63 15.54 12.05
N ILE A 54 -9.11 14.62 11.23
CA ILE A 54 -10.39 14.72 10.53
C ILE A 54 -11.32 13.69 11.15
N HIS A 55 -12.46 14.13 11.66
CA HIS A 55 -13.47 13.22 12.21
C HIS A 55 -14.78 13.41 11.44
N PRO A 56 -15.08 12.55 10.45
CA PRO A 56 -16.33 12.63 9.71
C PRO A 56 -17.53 12.27 10.62
N PRO A 57 -18.74 12.81 10.35
CA PRO A 57 -19.92 12.57 11.18
C PRO A 57 -20.42 11.12 11.16
N MET A 58 -19.97 10.32 10.21
CA MET A 58 -20.22 8.88 10.08
C MET A 58 -19.01 8.19 9.48
N PRO A 59 -18.86 6.87 9.67
CA PRO A 59 -17.79 6.12 9.02
C PRO A 59 -17.86 6.22 7.49
N ILE A 60 -16.73 6.58 6.88
CA ILE A 60 -16.60 6.80 5.44
C ILE A 60 -15.69 5.77 4.75
N GLY A 61 -15.01 4.94 5.53
CA GLY A 61 -14.09 3.93 5.01
C GLY A 61 -12.68 4.44 4.72
N MET A 62 -11.78 3.50 4.46
CA MET A 62 -10.36 3.78 4.30
C MET A 62 -10.07 4.67 3.10
N ARG A 63 -10.64 4.37 1.93
CA ARG A 63 -10.36 5.06 0.67
C ARG A 63 -10.76 6.53 0.73
N GLN A 64 -11.98 6.82 1.15
CA GLN A 64 -12.45 8.18 1.33
C GLN A 64 -11.66 8.91 2.43
N GLY A 65 -11.28 8.20 3.49
CA GLY A 65 -10.42 8.73 4.55
C GLY A 65 -9.06 9.17 4.02
N ILE A 66 -8.42 8.37 3.17
CA ILE A 66 -7.17 8.74 2.48
C ILE A 66 -7.37 9.99 1.62
N ASN A 67 -8.39 10.00 0.77
CA ASN A 67 -8.68 11.14 -0.11
C ASN A 67 -8.90 12.44 0.69
N ASN A 68 -9.63 12.39 1.80
CA ASN A 68 -9.85 13.55 2.65
C ASN A 68 -8.56 14.05 3.29
N CYS A 69 -7.69 13.16 3.74
CA CYS A 69 -6.39 13.54 4.28
C CYS A 69 -5.51 14.20 3.21
N VAL A 70 -5.45 13.63 2.01
CA VAL A 70 -4.62 14.19 0.92
C VAL A 70 -5.09 15.59 0.52
N LYS A 71 -6.39 15.88 0.52
CA LYS A 71 -6.91 17.23 0.26
C LYS A 71 -6.37 18.28 1.23
N LEU A 72 -6.09 17.91 2.48
CA LEU A 72 -5.53 18.80 3.50
C LEU A 72 -4.00 18.81 3.51
N ALA A 73 -3.36 17.83 2.89
CA ALA A 73 -1.91 17.68 2.88
C ALA A 73 -1.21 18.88 2.26
N LYS A 74 -0.19 19.41 2.96
CA LYS A 74 0.63 20.56 2.54
C LYS A 74 1.98 20.13 1.98
N GLY A 75 2.41 18.90 2.25
CA GLY A 75 3.68 18.36 1.76
C GLY A 75 3.67 18.14 0.25
N LYS A 76 4.83 18.36 -0.38
CA LYS A 76 5.06 17.97 -1.77
C LYS A 76 4.90 16.46 -1.93
N TYR A 77 5.31 15.71 -0.90
CA TYR A 77 5.20 14.26 -0.85
C TYR A 77 4.12 13.84 0.14
N ILE A 78 3.47 12.73 -0.17
CA ILE A 78 2.52 12.07 0.72
C ILE A 78 3.00 10.65 0.99
N MET A 79 2.75 10.18 2.21
CA MET A 79 2.93 8.79 2.59
C MET A 79 1.69 8.32 3.33
N LYS A 80 1.01 7.29 2.80
CA LYS A 80 -0.01 6.61 3.59
C LYS A 80 0.63 5.53 4.43
N THR A 81 0.16 5.39 5.64
CA THR A 81 0.49 4.25 6.50
C THR A 81 -0.70 3.78 7.30
N ASP A 82 -0.72 2.49 7.63
CA ASP A 82 -1.68 1.98 8.59
C ASP A 82 -1.39 2.52 9.99
N ASP A 83 -2.42 2.54 10.83
CA ASP A 83 -2.40 3.07 12.20
C ASP A 83 -1.66 2.19 13.23
N HIS A 84 -0.89 1.19 12.77
CA HIS A 84 -0.15 0.22 13.58
C HIS A 84 1.20 -0.12 12.93
N CYS A 85 1.95 0.94 12.59
CA CYS A 85 3.27 0.87 11.97
C CYS A 85 4.33 1.63 12.78
N ALA A 86 5.57 1.15 12.72
CA ALA A 86 6.77 1.82 13.21
C ALA A 86 7.77 2.00 12.06
N PHE A 87 8.70 2.94 12.19
CA PHE A 87 9.57 3.37 11.09
C PHE A 87 11.04 3.43 11.48
N GLY A 88 11.90 3.25 10.49
CA GLY A 88 13.34 3.49 10.62
C GLY A 88 13.65 4.96 10.80
N GLU A 89 14.78 5.25 11.46
CA GLU A 89 15.27 6.61 11.62
C GLU A 89 15.48 7.28 10.25
N ASN A 90 15.09 8.55 10.15
CA ASN A 90 15.16 9.36 8.93
C ASN A 90 14.39 8.80 7.72
N PHE A 91 13.36 7.98 7.94
CA PHE A 91 12.66 7.31 6.84
C PHE A 91 12.12 8.29 5.79
N GLY A 92 11.54 9.41 6.21
CA GLY A 92 10.97 10.41 5.31
C GLY A 92 12.05 11.08 4.45
N ARG A 93 13.16 11.51 5.06
CA ARG A 93 14.31 12.08 4.34
C ARG A 93 14.86 11.08 3.32
N ILE A 94 15.04 9.81 3.71
CA ILE A 94 15.56 8.78 2.81
C ILE A 94 14.62 8.55 1.63
N LEU A 95 13.31 8.51 1.84
CA LEU A 95 12.33 8.36 0.75
C LEU A 95 12.35 9.56 -0.20
N ILE A 96 12.38 10.78 0.33
CA ILE A 96 12.44 12.02 -0.45
C ILE A 96 13.70 12.08 -1.31
N ASP A 97 14.87 11.85 -0.71
CA ASP A 97 16.16 11.96 -1.41
C ASP A 97 16.34 10.91 -2.52
N ASN A 98 15.63 9.80 -2.40
CA ASN A 98 15.67 8.71 -3.37
C ASN A 98 14.48 8.70 -4.35
N HIS A 99 13.56 9.68 -4.29
CA HIS A 99 12.45 9.81 -5.22
C HIS A 99 12.92 10.52 -6.50
N LYS A 100 13.15 9.76 -7.57
CA LYS A 100 13.79 10.28 -8.78
C LYS A 100 12.81 10.86 -9.80
N GLU A 101 11.64 10.25 -9.96
CA GLU A 101 10.67 10.60 -10.98
C GLU A 101 9.30 10.85 -10.36
N ASN A 102 8.53 11.80 -10.88
CA ASN A 102 7.20 12.14 -10.34
C ASN A 102 6.24 10.95 -10.36
N ASN A 103 6.37 10.06 -11.34
CA ASN A 103 5.54 8.87 -11.54
C ASN A 103 6.05 7.60 -10.79
N TRP A 104 6.89 7.78 -9.77
CA TRP A 104 7.29 6.69 -8.90
C TRP A 104 6.36 6.56 -7.70
N VAL A 105 6.05 5.32 -7.35
CA VAL A 105 5.51 4.94 -6.05
C VAL A 105 6.60 4.19 -5.30
N GLN A 106 6.96 4.62 -4.11
CA GLN A 106 7.95 3.94 -3.28
C GLN A 106 7.28 3.24 -2.10
N ILE A 107 7.85 2.12 -1.69
CA ILE A 107 7.55 1.45 -0.44
C ILE A 107 8.86 1.20 0.33
N PRO A 108 8.96 1.56 1.63
CA PRO A 108 10.10 1.14 2.45
C PRO A 108 10.09 -0.38 2.61
N ARG A 109 11.24 -0.98 2.88
CA ARG A 109 11.35 -2.39 3.26
C ARG A 109 10.44 -2.70 4.46
N ARG A 110 9.68 -3.79 4.38
CA ARG A 110 8.71 -4.15 5.42
C ARG A 110 9.25 -5.22 6.38
N TYR A 111 9.10 -4.96 7.67
CA TYR A 111 9.29 -5.93 8.74
C TYR A 111 7.97 -6.22 9.47
N ALA A 112 7.91 -7.31 10.24
CA ALA A 112 6.89 -7.50 11.24
C ALA A 112 7.17 -6.57 12.44
N LEU A 113 6.08 -6.07 13.08
CA LEU A 113 6.14 -5.21 14.26
C LEU A 113 5.92 -6.02 15.54
N ASP A 114 6.86 -5.97 16.44
CA ASP A 114 6.69 -6.31 17.86
C ASP A 114 5.90 -5.16 18.51
N ALA A 115 4.60 -5.35 18.68
CA ALA A 115 3.71 -4.30 19.22
C ALA A 115 3.92 -4.03 20.70
N GLU A 116 4.47 -4.98 21.46
CA GLU A 116 4.74 -4.86 22.88
C GLU A 116 5.90 -3.88 23.11
N ASN A 117 7.04 -4.13 22.45
CA ASN A 117 8.25 -3.33 22.57
C ASN A 117 8.31 -2.18 21.54
N TRP A 118 7.36 -2.08 20.63
CA TRP A 118 7.25 -1.10 19.56
C TRP A 118 8.52 -0.98 18.71
N LYS A 119 8.98 -2.12 18.20
CA LYS A 119 10.17 -2.24 17.36
C LYS A 119 9.96 -3.25 16.24
N ARG A 120 10.76 -3.16 15.20
CA ARG A 120 10.77 -4.20 14.18
C ARG A 120 11.23 -5.53 14.81
N GLU A 121 10.60 -6.63 14.39
CA GLU A 121 11.09 -7.95 14.74
C GLU A 121 12.49 -8.16 14.13
N GLU A 122 13.38 -8.80 14.89
CA GLU A 122 14.70 -9.13 14.39
C GLU A 122 14.62 -10.23 13.33
N ARG A 123 15.56 -10.19 12.38
CA ARG A 123 15.69 -11.21 11.36
C ARG A 123 16.07 -12.53 12.00
N THR A 124 15.31 -13.58 11.69
CA THR A 124 15.62 -14.98 11.95
C THR A 124 15.62 -15.76 10.65
N ASP A 125 15.98 -17.05 10.66
CA ASP A 125 15.97 -17.87 9.45
C ASP A 125 14.58 -17.98 8.82
N ASP A 126 13.51 -17.82 9.62
CA ASP A 126 12.12 -17.86 9.17
C ASP A 126 11.46 -16.47 9.02
N LYS A 127 12.10 -15.40 9.55
CA LYS A 127 11.55 -14.04 9.57
C LYS A 127 12.48 -13.08 8.84
N TYR A 128 12.16 -12.81 7.61
CA TYR A 128 12.88 -11.87 6.75
C TYR A 128 12.05 -10.62 6.48
N PRO A 129 12.71 -9.49 6.15
CA PRO A 129 11.97 -8.36 5.61
C PRO A 129 11.33 -8.74 4.27
N ILE A 130 10.13 -8.23 4.03
CA ILE A 130 9.48 -8.34 2.73
C ILE A 130 9.89 -7.15 1.89
N ASP A 131 10.65 -7.42 0.82
CA ASP A 131 11.11 -6.42 -0.14
C ASP A 131 10.28 -6.45 -1.42
N TYR A 132 9.94 -7.65 -1.90
CA TYR A 132 9.26 -7.83 -3.19
C TYR A 132 7.94 -8.53 -3.00
N MET A 133 6.96 -8.05 -3.74
CA MET A 133 5.65 -8.69 -3.85
C MET A 133 5.27 -8.80 -5.32
N TYR A 134 4.51 -9.82 -5.65
CA TYR A 134 3.91 -10.01 -6.97
C TYR A 134 2.40 -10.13 -6.85
N THR A 135 1.71 -10.00 -7.97
CA THR A 135 0.27 -10.24 -8.06
C THR A 135 0.04 -11.69 -8.48
N ASP A 136 -0.72 -12.45 -7.68
CA ASP A 136 -1.02 -13.84 -7.99
C ASP A 136 -2.00 -13.99 -9.18
N PHE A 137 -2.05 -15.20 -9.73
CA PHE A 137 -3.02 -15.54 -10.76
C PHE A 137 -4.43 -15.46 -10.21
N PRO A 138 -5.39 -14.84 -10.93
CA PRO A 138 -6.73 -14.60 -10.42
C PRO A 138 -7.47 -15.89 -10.10
N ARG A 139 -8.16 -15.91 -8.98
CA ARG A 139 -9.01 -17.01 -8.54
C ARG A 139 -10.47 -16.65 -8.70
N LYS A 140 -11.34 -17.63 -8.89
CA LYS A 140 -12.78 -17.43 -9.01
C LYS A 140 -13.54 -18.56 -8.32
N GLY A 141 -14.52 -18.21 -7.49
CA GLY A 141 -15.46 -19.16 -6.90
C GLY A 141 -14.96 -19.95 -5.70
N LYS A 142 -13.93 -19.50 -4.98
CA LYS A 142 -13.42 -20.14 -3.76
C LYS A 142 -13.50 -19.21 -2.55
N ASP A 143 -14.42 -19.50 -1.63
CA ASP A 143 -14.40 -19.02 -0.24
C ASP A 143 -14.15 -17.52 -0.01
N ASN A 144 -14.77 -16.64 -0.80
CA ASN A 144 -14.58 -15.20 -0.74
C ASN A 144 -13.13 -14.73 -1.04
N ASP A 145 -12.38 -15.47 -1.83
CA ASP A 145 -11.00 -15.18 -2.21
C ASP A 145 -10.88 -14.99 -3.74
N ASP A 146 -11.89 -14.39 -4.35
CA ASP A 146 -11.93 -14.07 -5.76
C ASP A 146 -10.99 -12.91 -6.09
N GLY A 147 -10.47 -12.89 -7.33
CA GLY A 147 -9.63 -11.80 -7.80
C GLY A 147 -8.12 -12.07 -7.72
N THR A 148 -7.34 -11.02 -7.70
CA THR A 148 -5.87 -11.04 -7.63
C THR A 148 -5.40 -10.44 -6.31
N HIS A 149 -4.36 -11.03 -5.72
CA HIS A 149 -3.83 -10.57 -4.44
C HIS A 149 -2.32 -10.36 -4.49
N GLY A 150 -1.81 -9.47 -3.64
CA GLY A 150 -0.38 -9.28 -3.46
C GLY A 150 0.23 -10.39 -2.61
N VAL A 151 1.24 -11.06 -3.13
CA VAL A 151 1.96 -12.17 -2.47
C VAL A 151 3.44 -11.84 -2.35
N GLU A 152 4.09 -12.25 -1.25
CA GLU A 152 5.53 -12.10 -1.08
C GLU A 152 6.31 -12.88 -2.15
N TRP A 153 7.29 -12.24 -2.79
CA TRP A 153 8.16 -12.87 -3.79
C TRP A 153 9.55 -13.19 -3.19
N ARG A 154 9.64 -14.32 -2.51
CA ARG A 154 10.86 -14.74 -1.80
C ARG A 154 12.03 -15.04 -2.74
N GLU A 155 11.76 -15.70 -3.85
CA GLU A 155 12.78 -16.06 -4.85
C GLU A 155 13.42 -14.80 -5.39
N ARG A 156 12.62 -13.81 -5.82
CA ARG A 156 13.14 -12.52 -6.29
C ARG A 156 13.98 -11.81 -5.22
N ARG A 157 13.58 -11.85 -3.96
CA ARG A 157 14.38 -11.28 -2.88
C ARG A 157 15.75 -11.93 -2.82
N ASN A 158 15.84 -13.25 -2.88
CA ASN A 158 17.09 -13.97 -2.78
C ASN A 158 18.03 -13.65 -3.94
N ASP A 159 17.50 -13.63 -5.17
CA ASP A 159 18.24 -13.28 -6.37
C ASP A 159 18.74 -11.83 -6.33
N ARG A 160 17.88 -10.90 -5.91
CA ARG A 160 18.21 -9.46 -5.86
C ARG A 160 19.10 -9.09 -4.68
N MET A 161 19.09 -9.86 -3.60
CA MET A 161 20.05 -9.68 -2.50
C MET A 161 21.49 -9.94 -2.95
N ALA A 162 21.71 -10.95 -3.77
CA ALA A 162 23.04 -11.24 -4.31
C ALA A 162 23.56 -10.10 -5.22
N LEU A 163 22.66 -9.30 -5.80
CA LEU A 163 23.01 -8.15 -6.65
C LEU A 163 23.03 -6.81 -5.90
N GLU A 164 22.78 -6.80 -4.58
CA GLU A 164 22.87 -5.63 -3.67
C GLU A 164 22.09 -4.38 -4.15
N PHE A 165 20.93 -4.54 -4.79
CA PHE A 165 20.10 -3.41 -5.17
C PHE A 165 19.46 -2.75 -3.93
N ASP A 166 19.83 -1.50 -3.66
CA ASP A 166 19.25 -0.71 -2.57
C ASP A 166 17.81 -0.26 -2.88
N ILE A 167 17.52 0.07 -4.13
CA ILE A 167 16.22 0.49 -4.62
C ILE A 167 15.94 -0.29 -5.90
N ASP A 168 14.80 -0.97 -5.94
CA ASP A 168 14.50 -1.87 -7.05
C ASP A 168 13.00 -1.93 -7.36
N GLU A 169 12.68 -2.36 -8.56
CA GLU A 169 11.30 -2.52 -9.03
C GLU A 169 10.60 -3.71 -8.39
N THR A 170 9.34 -3.52 -7.99
CA THR A 170 8.46 -4.58 -7.46
C THR A 170 7.11 -4.54 -8.18
N PRO A 171 6.57 -5.69 -8.62
CA PRO A 171 5.27 -5.73 -9.30
C PRO A 171 4.12 -5.22 -8.46
N SER A 172 4.13 -5.53 -7.16
CA SER A 172 3.07 -5.21 -6.21
C SER A 172 3.63 -4.74 -4.87
N ILE A 173 2.76 -4.19 -4.03
CA ILE A 173 3.06 -3.75 -2.67
C ILE A 173 2.00 -4.28 -1.70
N GLN A 174 2.23 -4.07 -0.42
CA GLN A 174 1.15 -4.16 0.57
C GLN A 174 0.61 -2.76 0.84
N GLY A 175 -0.72 -2.61 0.90
CA GLY A 175 -1.39 -1.34 1.14
C GLY A 175 -1.09 -0.69 2.49
N SER A 176 -0.38 -1.38 3.40
CA SER A 176 -0.06 -0.85 4.74
C SER A 176 0.88 0.37 4.75
N CYS A 177 1.64 0.61 3.68
CA CYS A 177 2.49 1.78 3.53
C CYS A 177 2.83 2.01 2.07
N TRP A 178 2.76 3.27 1.60
CA TRP A 178 3.28 3.71 0.32
C TRP A 178 3.59 5.21 0.33
N PHE A 179 4.47 5.63 -0.56
CA PHE A 179 4.99 7.00 -0.66
C PHE A 179 5.04 7.43 -2.14
N MET A 180 4.61 8.67 -2.42
CA MET A 180 4.68 9.28 -3.75
C MET A 180 4.58 10.81 -3.67
N THR A 181 4.65 11.52 -4.80
CA THR A 181 4.30 12.94 -4.81
C THR A 181 2.78 13.11 -4.67
N LYS A 182 2.37 14.20 -4.03
CA LYS A 182 0.95 14.57 -3.96
C LYS A 182 0.37 14.81 -5.35
N ASP A 183 1.14 15.45 -6.23
CA ASP A 183 0.76 15.71 -7.62
C ASP A 183 0.43 14.41 -8.39
N TYR A 184 1.26 13.38 -8.26
CA TYR A 184 1.02 12.09 -8.91
C TYR A 184 -0.26 11.42 -8.41
N PHE A 185 -0.49 11.47 -7.10
CA PHE A 185 -1.72 10.93 -6.50
C PHE A 185 -2.98 11.65 -6.98
N GLU A 186 -2.97 12.99 -7.03
CA GLU A 186 -4.15 13.78 -7.39
C GLU A 186 -4.41 13.81 -8.90
N ASN A 187 -3.36 14.02 -9.71
CA ASN A 187 -3.52 14.32 -11.13
C ASN A 187 -3.37 13.10 -12.04
N PHE A 188 -2.67 12.05 -11.63
CA PHE A 188 -2.54 10.83 -12.43
C PHE A 188 -3.37 9.69 -11.86
N LEU A 189 -3.20 9.31 -10.59
CA LEU A 189 -4.00 8.24 -9.99
C LEU A 189 -5.47 8.65 -9.81
N GLY A 190 -5.74 9.96 -9.66
CA GLY A 190 -7.07 10.50 -9.45
C GLY A 190 -7.64 10.24 -8.04
N GLY A 191 -6.76 9.93 -7.09
CA GLY A 191 -7.13 9.50 -5.74
C GLY A 191 -7.45 8.01 -5.64
N MET A 192 -8.06 7.62 -4.52
CA MET A 192 -8.55 6.26 -4.28
C MET A 192 -10.01 6.15 -4.70
N HIS A 193 -10.34 5.22 -5.61
CA HIS A 193 -11.69 5.08 -6.18
C HIS A 193 -12.52 4.03 -5.43
N GLU A 194 -13.78 4.35 -5.12
CA GLU A 194 -14.69 3.43 -4.42
C GLU A 194 -15.61 2.65 -5.37
N GLU A 195 -15.83 3.14 -6.58
CA GLU A 195 -16.79 2.56 -7.53
C GLU A 195 -16.47 1.09 -7.84
N ILE A 196 -15.21 0.79 -8.13
CA ILE A 196 -14.73 -0.57 -8.42
C ILE A 196 -14.30 -1.28 -7.14
N TYR A 197 -13.59 -0.59 -6.26
CA TYR A 197 -12.88 -1.18 -5.13
C TYR A 197 -13.62 -1.13 -3.79
N GLY A 198 -14.80 -0.49 -3.75
CA GLY A 198 -15.51 -0.27 -2.49
C GLY A 198 -14.73 0.57 -1.50
N GLN A 199 -15.07 0.44 -0.23
CA GLN A 199 -14.46 1.27 0.81
C GLN A 199 -13.09 0.77 1.30
N PHE A 200 -12.70 -0.47 0.95
CA PHE A 200 -11.55 -1.13 1.57
C PHE A 200 -10.66 -1.94 0.63
N SER A 201 -11.21 -2.60 -0.40
CA SER A 201 -10.49 -3.61 -1.18
C SER A 201 -9.42 -3.05 -2.11
N GLN A 202 -8.44 -3.88 -2.47
CA GLN A 202 -7.56 -3.74 -3.64
C GLN A 202 -6.76 -2.42 -3.72
N GLU A 203 -6.40 -1.83 -2.57
CA GLU A 203 -5.61 -0.58 -2.52
C GLU A 203 -4.29 -0.72 -3.28
N SER A 204 -3.57 -1.81 -3.03
CA SER A 204 -2.27 -2.09 -3.66
C SER A 204 -2.39 -2.35 -5.16
N GLN A 205 -3.42 -3.07 -5.58
CA GLN A 205 -3.66 -3.38 -7.00
C GLN A 205 -3.98 -2.11 -7.79
N GLU A 206 -4.88 -1.26 -7.28
CA GLU A 206 -5.19 0.02 -7.92
C GLU A 206 -3.93 0.86 -8.12
N ILE A 207 -3.15 1.08 -7.07
CA ILE A 207 -1.95 1.92 -7.14
C ILE A 207 -0.90 1.31 -8.07
N CYS A 208 -0.62 0.01 -7.92
CA CYS A 208 0.45 -0.64 -8.69
C CYS A 208 0.11 -0.76 -10.17
N PHE A 209 -1.11 -1.19 -10.50
CA PHE A 209 -1.48 -1.36 -11.90
C PHE A 209 -1.61 -0.01 -12.62
N LYS A 210 -2.26 1.00 -12.02
CA LYS A 210 -2.25 2.35 -12.60
C LYS A 210 -0.82 2.85 -12.84
N THR A 211 0.06 2.64 -11.86
CA THR A 211 1.44 3.10 -11.98
C THR A 211 2.18 2.36 -13.10
N TRP A 212 2.14 1.02 -13.11
CA TRP A 212 2.86 0.24 -14.12
C TRP A 212 2.30 0.43 -15.53
N LEU A 213 0.99 0.29 -15.68
CA LEU A 213 0.32 0.41 -16.98
C LEU A 213 0.34 1.85 -17.51
N GLY A 214 0.41 2.84 -16.63
CA GLY A 214 0.60 4.25 -16.98
C GLY A 214 2.05 4.68 -17.23
N GLY A 215 3.01 3.72 -17.25
CA GLY A 215 4.42 4.00 -17.54
C GLY A 215 5.22 4.56 -16.38
N GLY A 216 4.70 4.49 -15.16
CA GLY A 216 5.44 4.80 -13.93
C GLY A 216 6.21 3.59 -13.39
N LYS A 217 6.67 3.69 -12.15
CA LYS A 217 7.42 2.62 -11.47
C LYS A 217 7.00 2.45 -10.03
N VAL A 218 6.89 1.21 -9.59
CA VAL A 218 6.72 0.85 -8.19
C VAL A 218 8.05 0.32 -7.65
N MET A 219 8.59 0.98 -6.64
CA MET A 219 9.96 0.80 -6.17
C MET A 219 9.99 0.40 -4.70
N VAL A 220 10.64 -0.70 -4.35
CA VAL A 220 11.04 -0.96 -2.97
C VAL A 220 12.31 -0.19 -2.65
N ASN A 221 12.30 0.59 -1.56
CA ASN A 221 13.48 1.31 -1.06
C ASN A 221 14.00 0.60 0.20
N LYS A 222 15.10 -0.16 0.05
CA LYS A 222 15.70 -0.95 1.12
C LYS A 222 16.65 -0.16 2.02
N LYS A 223 16.90 1.14 1.70
CA LYS A 223 17.70 2.04 2.55
C LYS A 223 16.95 2.46 3.82
N THR A 224 15.63 2.29 3.82
CA THR A 224 14.79 2.53 4.98
C THR A 224 13.77 1.42 5.15
N TRP A 225 13.05 1.43 6.26
CA TRP A 225 12.11 0.38 6.59
C TRP A 225 10.90 0.91 7.36
N TYR A 226 9.83 0.16 7.28
CA TYR A 226 8.73 0.21 8.23
C TYR A 226 8.45 -1.17 8.79
N ALA A 227 7.87 -1.23 9.98
CA ALA A 227 7.40 -2.45 10.60
C ALA A 227 5.88 -2.38 10.76
N HIS A 228 5.18 -3.40 10.30
CA HIS A 228 3.71 -3.46 10.29
C HIS A 228 3.23 -4.58 11.20
N LEU A 229 2.21 -4.29 12.04
CA LEU A 229 1.61 -5.28 12.91
C LEU A 229 0.59 -6.13 12.15
N HIS A 230 0.89 -7.40 11.99
CA HIS A 230 -0.12 -8.38 11.62
C HIS A 230 -0.97 -8.71 12.85
N LYS A 231 -2.13 -8.06 12.98
CA LYS A 231 -3.00 -8.18 14.17
C LYS A 231 -3.38 -9.63 14.52
N GLY A 232 -3.55 -10.48 13.51
CA GLY A 232 -3.77 -11.92 13.66
C GLY A 232 -4.85 -12.28 14.71
N LYS A 233 -4.61 -13.39 15.43
CA LYS A 233 -5.54 -13.87 16.48
C LYS A 233 -5.42 -13.09 17.80
N ILE A 234 -4.28 -12.43 18.05
CA ILE A 234 -4.01 -11.76 19.34
C ILE A 234 -4.80 -10.45 19.44
N TYR A 235 -4.74 -9.62 18.43
CA TYR A 235 -5.35 -8.30 18.44
C TYR A 235 -6.65 -8.23 17.62
N GLY A 236 -6.80 -9.07 16.60
CA GLY A 236 -7.96 -9.09 15.71
C GLY A 236 -8.21 -7.78 14.97
N ARG A 237 -9.33 -7.71 14.28
CA ARG A 237 -9.85 -6.45 13.73
C ARG A 237 -10.80 -5.81 14.73
N MET A 238 -10.61 -4.52 14.98
CA MET A 238 -11.45 -3.76 15.92
C MET A 238 -12.67 -3.12 15.23
N TYR A 239 -12.97 -3.54 14.02
CA TYR A 239 -14.11 -3.09 13.21
C TYR A 239 -14.60 -4.23 12.32
N GLN A 240 -15.86 -4.13 11.91
CA GLN A 240 -16.43 -5.05 10.94
C GLN A 240 -15.93 -4.70 9.52
N MET A 241 -15.59 -5.74 8.75
CA MET A 241 -15.28 -5.55 7.33
C MET A 241 -16.50 -5.04 6.58
N PRO A 242 -16.33 -4.15 5.60
CA PRO A 242 -17.43 -3.78 4.71
C PRO A 242 -18.04 -5.03 4.08
N ALA A 243 -19.35 -4.97 3.84
CA ALA A 243 -20.03 -6.00 3.06
C ALA A 243 -19.47 -6.03 1.61
N LYS A 244 -19.53 -7.20 0.97
CA LYS A 244 -19.16 -7.36 -0.44
C LYS A 244 -17.68 -7.12 -0.80
N VAL A 245 -16.75 -7.30 0.14
CA VAL A 245 -15.31 -7.18 -0.17
C VAL A 245 -14.93 -8.12 -1.34
N ALA A 246 -15.37 -9.37 -1.34
CA ALA A 246 -15.11 -10.32 -2.41
C ALA A 246 -15.71 -9.89 -3.77
N ASP A 247 -16.88 -9.24 -3.77
CA ASP A 247 -17.47 -8.71 -5.01
C ASP A 247 -16.56 -7.62 -5.61
N HIS A 248 -15.99 -6.75 -4.76
CA HIS A 248 -15.07 -5.70 -5.19
C HIS A 248 -13.70 -6.26 -5.63
N ASP A 249 -13.22 -7.33 -5.00
CA ASP A 249 -12.01 -8.03 -5.44
C ASP A 249 -12.22 -8.64 -6.83
N SER A 250 -13.37 -9.24 -7.08
CA SER A 250 -13.78 -9.75 -8.40
C SER A 250 -13.93 -8.63 -9.45
N LEU A 251 -14.57 -7.52 -9.08
CA LEU A 251 -14.71 -6.36 -9.98
C LEU A 251 -13.35 -5.78 -10.37
N SER A 252 -12.45 -5.64 -9.40
CA SER A 252 -11.07 -5.18 -9.64
C SER A 252 -10.33 -6.09 -10.62
N ALA A 253 -10.36 -7.42 -10.40
CA ALA A 253 -9.70 -8.35 -11.30
C ALA A 253 -10.27 -8.26 -12.72
N SER A 254 -11.60 -8.25 -12.87
CA SER A 254 -12.25 -8.10 -14.18
C SER A 254 -11.85 -6.80 -14.87
N HIS A 255 -11.85 -5.68 -14.15
CA HIS A 255 -11.47 -4.36 -14.67
C HIS A 255 -10.05 -4.37 -15.27
N TRP A 256 -9.07 -4.91 -14.55
CA TRP A 256 -7.68 -4.96 -15.00
C TRP A 256 -7.47 -5.96 -16.14
N LEU A 257 -8.02 -7.16 -16.03
CA LEU A 257 -7.88 -8.20 -17.06
C LEU A 257 -8.55 -7.82 -18.40
N ASN A 258 -9.57 -6.96 -18.38
CA ASN A 258 -10.23 -6.44 -19.59
C ASN A 258 -9.66 -5.09 -20.07
N ASN A 259 -8.60 -4.57 -19.44
CA ASN A 259 -7.97 -3.28 -19.78
C ASN A 259 -8.99 -2.11 -19.79
N GLU A 260 -9.86 -2.05 -18.78
CA GLU A 260 -10.94 -1.06 -18.71
C GLU A 260 -10.47 0.27 -18.07
N GLU A 261 -9.26 0.33 -17.49
CA GLU A 261 -8.73 1.57 -16.93
C GLU A 261 -8.33 2.55 -18.05
N PRO A 262 -8.85 3.79 -18.03
CA PRO A 262 -8.54 4.76 -19.07
C PRO A 262 -7.11 5.31 -18.97
N ASN A 263 -6.59 5.80 -20.09
CA ASN A 263 -5.30 6.51 -20.16
C ASN A 263 -4.06 5.66 -19.83
N MET A 264 -4.16 4.34 -19.88
CA MET A 264 -3.02 3.46 -19.75
C MET A 264 -2.25 3.38 -21.08
N ILE A 265 -0.92 3.35 -21.02
CA ILE A 265 -0.05 3.21 -22.18
C ILE A 265 0.35 1.76 -22.46
N HIS A 266 0.16 0.90 -21.48
CA HIS A 266 0.38 -0.54 -21.57
C HIS A 266 -0.89 -1.27 -21.18
N ASP A 267 -1.09 -2.46 -21.72
CA ASP A 267 -2.15 -3.38 -21.31
C ASP A 267 -1.68 -4.34 -20.21
N PHE A 268 -2.61 -5.10 -19.66
CA PHE A 268 -2.29 -6.05 -18.60
C PHE A 268 -1.41 -7.20 -19.09
N ALA A 269 -1.52 -7.59 -20.37
CA ALA A 269 -0.68 -8.61 -20.97
C ALA A 269 0.79 -8.17 -21.03
N TRP A 270 1.07 -6.91 -21.33
CA TRP A 270 2.43 -6.37 -21.24
C TRP A 270 3.01 -6.50 -19.82
N PHE A 271 2.21 -6.21 -18.80
CA PHE A 271 2.66 -6.31 -17.41
C PHE A 271 3.08 -7.74 -17.02
N ILE A 272 2.34 -8.75 -17.47
CA ILE A 272 2.62 -10.16 -17.19
C ILE A 272 3.74 -10.70 -18.10
N ASN A 273 3.64 -10.47 -19.41
CA ASN A 273 4.48 -11.18 -20.39
C ASN A 273 5.82 -10.49 -20.64
N GLU A 274 5.88 -9.15 -20.52
CA GLU A 274 7.07 -8.37 -20.89
C GLU A 274 7.74 -7.74 -19.67
N LYS A 275 6.96 -7.08 -18.80
CA LYS A 275 7.53 -6.36 -17.67
C LYS A 275 7.97 -7.30 -16.55
N PHE A 276 7.16 -8.31 -16.22
CA PHE A 276 7.44 -9.29 -15.17
C PHE A 276 7.20 -10.74 -15.62
N PRO A 277 7.91 -11.21 -16.64
CA PRO A 277 7.62 -12.51 -17.29
C PRO A 277 7.80 -13.73 -16.40
N ASN A 278 8.45 -13.57 -15.25
CA ASN A 278 8.74 -14.67 -14.33
C ASN A 278 7.95 -14.59 -13.02
N MET A 279 6.79 -13.89 -13.01
CA MET A 279 5.94 -13.89 -11.82
C MET A 279 5.45 -15.29 -11.48
N PRO A 280 5.56 -15.71 -10.20
CA PRO A 280 5.11 -17.04 -9.79
C PRO A 280 3.61 -17.24 -10.01
N GLY A 281 3.24 -18.48 -10.38
CA GLY A 281 1.84 -18.87 -10.50
C GLY A 281 1.12 -18.44 -11.78
N TRP A 282 1.75 -17.65 -12.66
CA TRP A 282 1.20 -17.28 -13.96
C TRP A 282 1.59 -18.34 -14.99
N PRO A 283 0.64 -19.15 -15.51
CA PRO A 283 0.94 -20.15 -16.54
C PRO A 283 1.18 -19.48 -17.90
N SER A 284 1.90 -20.14 -18.80
CA SER A 284 2.20 -19.59 -20.13
C SER A 284 0.96 -19.35 -21.01
N ASP A 285 -0.12 -20.06 -20.72
CA ASP A 285 -1.44 -19.96 -21.37
C ASP A 285 -2.47 -19.20 -20.51
N TRP A 286 -2.01 -18.31 -19.64
CA TRP A 286 -2.83 -17.63 -18.66
C TRP A 286 -4.04 -16.89 -19.28
N GLU A 287 -3.88 -16.29 -20.46
CA GLU A 287 -4.99 -15.61 -21.16
C GLU A 287 -6.12 -16.57 -21.55
N LEU A 288 -5.78 -17.81 -21.96
CA LEU A 288 -6.78 -18.84 -22.23
C LEU A 288 -7.50 -19.24 -20.95
N GLN A 289 -6.75 -19.47 -19.88
CA GLN A 289 -7.33 -19.90 -18.59
C GLN A 289 -8.27 -18.83 -18.00
N ILE A 290 -7.89 -17.53 -18.00
CA ILE A 290 -8.78 -16.48 -17.49
C ILE A 290 -10.04 -16.31 -18.35
N ARG A 291 -9.95 -16.58 -19.66
CA ARG A 291 -11.12 -16.61 -20.55
C ARG A 291 -12.05 -17.78 -20.22
N GLU A 292 -11.52 -18.98 -20.02
CA GLU A 292 -12.29 -20.15 -19.62
C GLU A 292 -12.95 -19.97 -18.25
N MET A 293 -12.29 -19.27 -17.33
CA MET A 293 -12.86 -18.90 -16.04
C MET A 293 -13.90 -17.75 -16.14
N GLY A 294 -14.05 -17.14 -17.32
CA GLY A 294 -15.01 -16.05 -17.56
C GLY A 294 -14.60 -14.73 -16.90
N TRP A 295 -13.30 -14.45 -16.78
CA TRP A 295 -12.82 -13.14 -16.36
C TRP A 295 -12.81 -12.11 -17.50
N ILE A 296 -12.44 -12.54 -18.70
CA ILE A 296 -12.43 -11.68 -19.89
C ILE A 296 -13.60 -12.00 -20.82
N LYS A 297 -14.12 -10.98 -21.45
CA LYS A 297 -15.27 -11.01 -22.35
C LYS A 297 -14.90 -11.51 -23.74
#